data_cc5147a07c88abb6809b68fc3153b50a
#
_entry.id   cc5147a07c88abb6809b68fc3153b50a
#
_cell.length_a   1.000
_cell.length_b   1.000
_cell.length_c   1.000
_cell.angle_alpha   90.00
_cell.angle_beta   90.00
_cell.angle_gamma   90.00
#
_symmetry.space_group_name_H-M   'P 1'
#
loop_
_entity.id
_entity.type
_entity.pdbx_description
1 polymer ?
#
loop_
_entity_poly.entity_id
_entity_poly.type
_entity_poly.pdbx_seq_one_letter_code
_entity_poly.pdbx_strand_id
1 'polypeptide(L)'
;MAKRATVEDIAKYCGVSSATVSRVVNHRELVKPQTVKLVEDAMQALGVTPRHRDNFIESYQKSIIVLVVEHTNHSYYYDILQGALDGASEHDCDFIATQFSPRKGSIHDFIRFLKNVHASGVITLSAFPAESLDAVSRVVPVVQCCEYNPQAKQPYVIVDNYESAKLATEYLITSGRRKIAFLNGPLSYQMAADRRRGYTDALKEAGMEIKPEYYIQLSGTSFDLASITIAKKLDSGFMPDAIFAASDIFAAAAIKEAMKRGYQIPKDIAVVGFSNSLISLMTSPTITTVSQPSYKLGRCACDMLHNIITNPDLKIDNHILKTEFVIRESTRLKLSKNDLR
;
A
#
# COMPACT_ATOMS: atom_id res chain seq x y z
N MET A 1 -12.63 -7.55 -50.10
CA MET A 1 -11.50 -7.47 -49.15
C MET A 1 -10.23 -7.92 -49.89
N ALA A 2 -9.23 -7.06 -50.06
CA ALA A 2 -7.96 -7.42 -50.71
C ALA A 2 -7.22 -8.47 -49.87
N LYS A 3 -6.78 -9.54 -50.50
CA LYS A 3 -6.05 -10.65 -49.82
C LYS A 3 -4.71 -10.09 -49.32
N ARG A 4 -4.49 -10.13 -48.01
CA ARG A 4 -3.26 -9.64 -47.39
C ARG A 4 -2.10 -10.51 -47.81
N ALA A 5 -0.99 -9.91 -48.31
CA ALA A 5 0.17 -10.67 -48.72
C ALA A 5 0.78 -11.48 -47.56
N THR A 6 1.14 -12.73 -47.81
CA THR A 6 1.73 -13.68 -46.86
C THR A 6 3.25 -13.62 -46.88
N VAL A 7 3.90 -14.26 -45.89
CA VAL A 7 5.39 -14.44 -45.86
C VAL A 7 5.89 -15.10 -47.12
N GLU A 8 5.12 -16.04 -47.70
CA GLU A 8 5.45 -16.72 -48.98
C GLU A 8 5.37 -15.78 -50.17
N ASP A 9 4.37 -14.87 -50.19
CA ASP A 9 4.24 -13.87 -51.24
C ASP A 9 5.41 -12.88 -51.22
N ILE A 10 5.86 -12.46 -50.05
CA ILE A 10 7.02 -11.59 -49.87
C ILE A 10 8.32 -12.31 -50.31
N ALA A 11 8.51 -13.56 -49.87
CA ALA A 11 9.66 -14.38 -50.22
C ALA A 11 9.79 -14.55 -51.74
N LYS A 12 8.65 -14.80 -52.39
CA LYS A 12 8.56 -14.96 -53.83
C LYS A 12 8.84 -13.68 -54.61
N TYR A 13 8.39 -12.52 -54.04
CA TYR A 13 8.62 -11.22 -54.66
C TYR A 13 10.06 -10.76 -54.65
N CYS A 14 10.79 -10.98 -53.54
CA CYS A 14 12.19 -10.59 -53.38
C CYS A 14 13.21 -11.73 -53.66
N GLY A 15 12.76 -12.93 -54.04
CA GLY A 15 13.65 -14.02 -54.42
C GLY A 15 14.46 -14.64 -53.27
N VAL A 16 13.97 -14.57 -52.04
CA VAL A 16 14.59 -15.20 -50.87
C VAL A 16 13.70 -16.31 -50.30
N SER A 17 14.26 -17.12 -49.37
CA SER A 17 13.45 -18.13 -48.71
C SER A 17 12.46 -17.53 -47.68
N SER A 18 11.31 -18.19 -47.44
CA SER A 18 10.38 -17.81 -46.40
C SER A 18 11.03 -17.75 -45.00
N ALA A 19 12.03 -18.61 -44.76
CA ALA A 19 12.84 -18.59 -43.55
C ALA A 19 13.69 -17.31 -43.45
N THR A 20 14.19 -16.78 -44.56
CA THR A 20 14.92 -15.51 -44.62
C THR A 20 14.00 -14.33 -44.32
N VAL A 21 12.80 -14.30 -44.92
CA VAL A 21 11.77 -13.28 -44.59
C VAL A 21 11.39 -13.32 -43.12
N SER A 22 11.16 -14.52 -42.58
CA SER A 22 10.86 -14.69 -41.15
C SER A 22 11.99 -14.21 -40.24
N ARG A 23 13.26 -14.44 -40.61
CA ARG A 23 14.43 -13.93 -39.88
C ARG A 23 14.54 -12.41 -39.95
N VAL A 24 14.30 -11.80 -41.12
CA VAL A 24 14.29 -10.33 -41.24
C VAL A 24 13.21 -9.71 -40.35
N VAL A 25 12.04 -10.33 -40.25
CA VAL A 25 10.93 -9.85 -39.43
C VAL A 25 11.15 -10.05 -37.93
N ASN A 26 11.78 -11.16 -37.52
CA ASN A 26 11.87 -11.56 -36.11
C ASN A 26 13.27 -11.43 -35.48
N HIS A 27 14.33 -11.40 -36.29
CA HIS A 27 15.75 -11.44 -35.88
C HIS A 27 16.62 -10.69 -36.86
N ARG A 28 16.29 -9.42 -37.09
CA ARG A 28 16.95 -8.53 -38.10
C ARG A 28 18.47 -8.47 -37.91
N GLU A 29 18.91 -8.47 -36.65
CA GLU A 29 20.32 -8.42 -36.27
C GLU A 29 21.16 -9.63 -36.77
N LEU A 30 20.49 -10.73 -37.10
CA LEU A 30 21.14 -11.95 -37.62
C LEU A 30 21.19 -12.01 -39.15
N VAL A 31 20.72 -10.98 -39.86
CA VAL A 31 20.63 -10.95 -41.33
C VAL A 31 21.45 -9.80 -41.88
N LYS A 32 22.12 -10.05 -43.04
CA LYS A 32 22.94 -9.03 -43.68
C LYS A 32 22.11 -7.79 -44.06
N PRO A 33 22.62 -6.55 -43.85
CA PRO A 33 21.86 -5.30 -44.11
C PRO A 33 21.25 -5.20 -45.51
N GLN A 34 21.93 -5.72 -46.51
CA GLN A 34 21.45 -5.74 -47.92
C GLN A 34 20.21 -6.63 -48.08
N THR A 35 20.17 -7.78 -47.40
CA THR A 35 19.03 -8.70 -47.44
C THR A 35 17.86 -8.13 -46.64
N VAL A 36 18.13 -7.45 -45.53
CA VAL A 36 17.10 -6.74 -44.74
C VAL A 36 16.42 -5.70 -45.62
N LYS A 37 17.17 -4.84 -46.27
CA LYS A 37 16.63 -3.79 -47.16
C LYS A 37 15.80 -4.38 -48.30
N LEU A 38 16.27 -5.46 -48.94
CA LEU A 38 15.57 -6.14 -50.05
C LEU A 38 14.17 -6.64 -49.59
N VAL A 39 14.10 -7.24 -48.42
CA VAL A 39 12.82 -7.74 -47.86
C VAL A 39 11.90 -6.60 -47.44
N GLU A 40 12.43 -5.53 -46.86
CA GLU A 40 11.67 -4.34 -46.49
C GLU A 40 11.05 -3.63 -47.71
N ASP A 41 11.82 -3.45 -48.76
CA ASP A 41 11.35 -2.87 -50.04
C ASP A 41 10.24 -3.73 -50.66
N ALA A 42 10.36 -5.07 -50.60
CA ALA A 42 9.31 -5.99 -51.05
C ALA A 42 8.02 -5.92 -50.19
N MET A 43 8.16 -5.80 -48.90
CA MET A 43 7.03 -5.63 -48.00
C MET A 43 6.29 -4.34 -48.30
N GLN A 44 7.00 -3.24 -48.49
CA GLN A 44 6.42 -1.94 -48.84
C GLN A 44 5.69 -2.00 -50.17
N ALA A 45 6.28 -2.64 -51.21
CA ALA A 45 5.67 -2.80 -52.52
C ALA A 45 4.38 -3.63 -52.50
N LEU A 46 4.28 -4.61 -51.57
CA LEU A 46 3.11 -5.47 -51.37
C LEU A 46 2.10 -4.89 -50.39
N GLY A 47 2.30 -3.65 -49.93
CA GLY A 47 1.44 -3.00 -48.96
C GLY A 47 1.44 -3.68 -47.56
N VAL A 48 2.50 -4.43 -47.26
CA VAL A 48 2.71 -5.04 -45.96
C VAL A 48 3.70 -4.16 -45.20
N THR A 49 3.19 -3.44 -44.19
CA THR A 49 4.07 -2.72 -43.28
C THR A 49 4.85 -3.76 -42.46
N PRO A 50 6.22 -3.68 -42.42
CA PRO A 50 6.97 -4.52 -41.50
C PRO A 50 6.44 -4.33 -40.09
N ARG A 51 5.82 -5.34 -39.55
CA ARG A 51 5.55 -5.36 -38.13
C ARG A 51 6.84 -5.75 -37.43
N HIS A 52 7.74 -4.78 -37.27
CA HIS A 52 8.83 -4.97 -36.31
C HIS A 52 8.18 -5.33 -34.98
N ARG A 53 8.60 -6.41 -34.37
CA ARG A 53 8.18 -6.77 -33.01
C ARG A 53 8.37 -5.59 -32.06
N ASP A 54 9.43 -4.79 -32.32
CA ASP A 54 9.74 -3.58 -31.57
C ASP A 54 8.68 -2.47 -31.76
N ASN A 55 8.21 -2.22 -33.02
CA ASN A 55 7.19 -1.20 -33.28
C ASN A 55 5.78 -1.64 -32.85
N PHE A 56 5.50 -2.95 -32.75
CA PHE A 56 4.22 -3.43 -32.24
C PHE A 56 4.17 -3.35 -30.71
N ILE A 57 5.35 -3.48 -30.07
CA ILE A 57 5.50 -3.30 -28.63
C ILE A 57 5.45 -1.79 -28.30
N GLU A 58 6.17 -0.94 -29.06
CA GLU A 58 6.14 0.53 -28.82
C GLU A 58 4.78 1.19 -29.06
N SER A 59 4.00 0.71 -30.04
CA SER A 59 2.68 1.31 -30.36
C SER A 59 1.53 0.86 -29.44
N TYR A 60 1.76 -0.12 -28.54
CA TYR A 60 0.78 -0.68 -27.59
C TYR A 60 1.34 -0.86 -26.18
N GLN A 61 2.46 -0.21 -25.86
CA GLN A 61 3.02 -0.34 -24.53
C GLN A 61 2.18 0.52 -23.58
N LYS A 62 1.25 -0.13 -22.89
CA LYS A 62 0.53 0.48 -21.77
C LYS A 62 1.53 0.92 -20.71
N SER A 63 1.25 2.03 -20.06
CA SER A 63 2.01 2.41 -18.88
C SER A 63 1.91 1.32 -17.82
N ILE A 64 3.01 0.93 -17.21
CA ILE A 64 3.05 -0.08 -16.16
C ILE A 64 3.21 0.61 -14.81
N ILE A 65 2.19 0.50 -13.96
CA ILE A 65 2.23 0.98 -12.58
C ILE A 65 2.69 -0.16 -11.68
N VAL A 66 3.76 0.07 -10.93
CA VAL A 66 4.27 -0.89 -9.93
C VAL A 66 3.87 -0.43 -8.54
N LEU A 67 3.12 -1.25 -7.81
CA LEU A 67 2.81 -1.02 -6.41
C LEU A 67 3.68 -1.92 -5.52
N VAL A 68 4.32 -1.31 -4.51
CA VAL A 68 5.29 -1.98 -3.63
C VAL A 68 4.76 -2.07 -2.22
N VAL A 69 4.73 -3.29 -1.68
CA VAL A 69 4.41 -3.58 -0.28
C VAL A 69 5.62 -4.17 0.44
N GLU A 70 5.75 -3.93 1.75
CA GLU A 70 6.81 -4.57 2.55
C GLU A 70 6.45 -6.01 2.92
N HIS A 71 5.16 -6.30 3.16
CA HIS A 71 4.65 -7.60 3.54
C HIS A 71 3.32 -7.89 2.83
N THR A 72 3.23 -9.02 2.12
CA THR A 72 2.02 -9.39 1.35
C THR A 72 0.90 -9.99 2.20
N ASN A 73 1.17 -10.41 3.43
CA ASN A 73 0.22 -11.10 4.32
C ASN A 73 -0.61 -10.15 5.21
N HIS A 74 -0.63 -8.85 4.94
CA HIS A 74 -1.36 -7.88 5.73
C HIS A 74 -2.72 -7.57 5.09
N SER A 75 -3.83 -7.98 5.73
CA SER A 75 -5.20 -7.78 5.22
C SER A 75 -5.57 -6.31 4.97
N TYR A 76 -4.89 -5.39 5.63
CA TYR A 76 -5.04 -3.95 5.42
C TYR A 76 -4.77 -3.49 3.98
N TYR A 77 -3.84 -4.17 3.28
CA TYR A 77 -3.48 -3.77 1.92
C TYR A 77 -4.49 -4.18 0.85
N TYR A 78 -5.43 -5.08 1.16
CA TYR A 78 -6.36 -5.62 0.18
C TYR A 78 -7.16 -4.52 -0.54
N ASP A 79 -7.86 -3.66 0.21
CA ASP A 79 -8.67 -2.60 -0.37
C ASP A 79 -7.83 -1.53 -1.06
N ILE A 80 -6.62 -1.26 -0.56
CA ILE A 80 -5.68 -0.32 -1.18
C ILE A 80 -5.22 -0.84 -2.54
N LEU A 81 -4.84 -2.12 -2.60
CA LEU A 81 -4.46 -2.79 -3.85
C LEU A 81 -5.62 -2.76 -4.85
N GLN A 82 -6.85 -3.05 -4.39
CA GLN A 82 -8.02 -3.02 -5.26
C GLN A 82 -8.28 -1.61 -5.80
N GLY A 83 -8.21 -0.59 -4.96
CA GLY A 83 -8.37 0.80 -5.40
C GLY A 83 -7.31 1.23 -6.41
N ALA A 84 -6.05 0.85 -6.21
CA ALA A 84 -4.97 1.15 -7.14
C ALA A 84 -5.11 0.38 -8.46
N LEU A 85 -5.53 -0.89 -8.42
CA LEU A 85 -5.79 -1.73 -9.59
C LEU A 85 -6.93 -1.16 -10.45
N ASP A 86 -8.04 -0.77 -9.81
CA ASP A 86 -9.18 -0.17 -10.51
C ASP A 86 -8.78 1.16 -11.14
N GLY A 87 -7.98 1.98 -10.44
CA GLY A 87 -7.41 3.20 -11.00
C GLY A 87 -6.53 2.95 -12.21
N ALA A 88 -5.62 1.97 -12.13
CA ALA A 88 -4.76 1.60 -13.26
C ALA A 88 -5.60 1.12 -14.46
N SER A 89 -6.62 0.31 -14.22
CA SER A 89 -7.54 -0.17 -15.27
C SER A 89 -8.30 0.97 -15.97
N GLU A 90 -8.80 1.95 -15.21
CA GLU A 90 -9.50 3.10 -15.78
C GLU A 90 -8.59 4.02 -16.61
N HIS A 91 -7.31 4.08 -16.25
CA HIS A 91 -6.29 4.82 -16.99
C HIS A 91 -5.62 4.01 -18.12
N ASP A 92 -6.15 2.83 -18.45
CA ASP A 92 -5.59 1.90 -19.43
C ASP A 92 -4.10 1.56 -19.16
N CYS A 93 -3.75 1.40 -17.88
CA CYS A 93 -2.42 1.02 -17.40
C CYS A 93 -2.38 -0.45 -16.99
N ASP A 94 -1.26 -1.11 -17.22
CA ASP A 94 -0.96 -2.41 -16.60
C ASP A 94 -0.52 -2.22 -15.15
N PHE A 95 -0.80 -3.21 -14.28
CA PHE A 95 -0.55 -3.11 -12.86
C PHE A 95 0.25 -4.31 -12.34
N ILE A 96 1.33 -4.05 -11.62
CA ILE A 96 2.16 -5.06 -10.96
C ILE A 96 2.23 -4.76 -9.47
N ALA A 97 1.76 -5.69 -8.63
CA ALA A 97 2.01 -5.65 -7.19
C ALA A 97 3.23 -6.51 -6.86
N THR A 98 4.20 -5.95 -6.14
CA THR A 98 5.43 -6.67 -5.75
C THR A 98 5.80 -6.42 -4.30
N GLN A 99 6.54 -7.37 -3.72
CA GLN A 99 7.09 -7.21 -2.38
C GLN A 99 8.54 -6.75 -2.46
N PHE A 100 8.83 -5.63 -1.77
CA PHE A 100 10.18 -5.14 -1.60
C PHE A 100 10.31 -4.38 -0.28
N SER A 101 11.35 -4.69 0.49
CA SER A 101 11.70 -3.93 1.70
C SER A 101 13.03 -3.21 1.46
N PRO A 102 13.05 -1.87 1.46
CA PRO A 102 14.27 -1.09 1.23
C PRO A 102 15.31 -1.25 2.34
N ARG A 103 14.92 -1.84 3.49
CA ARG A 103 15.81 -2.14 4.63
C ARG A 103 16.53 -3.48 4.49
N LYS A 104 15.98 -4.41 3.70
CA LYS A 104 16.47 -5.77 3.53
C LYS A 104 17.00 -6.04 2.13
N GLY A 105 16.48 -5.32 1.13
CA GLY A 105 16.81 -5.49 -0.27
C GLY A 105 17.73 -4.39 -0.81
N SER A 106 18.44 -4.69 -1.89
CA SER A 106 19.25 -3.71 -2.61
C SER A 106 18.38 -2.77 -3.44
N ILE A 107 18.47 -1.48 -3.21
CA ILE A 107 17.77 -0.47 -4.03
C ILE A 107 18.19 -0.55 -5.52
N HIS A 108 19.43 -0.93 -5.79
CA HIS A 108 19.92 -1.11 -7.16
C HIS A 108 19.23 -2.28 -7.86
N ASP A 109 18.96 -3.38 -7.13
CA ASP A 109 18.24 -4.53 -7.68
C ASP A 109 16.77 -4.18 -7.92
N PHE A 110 16.17 -3.37 -7.05
CA PHE A 110 14.83 -2.87 -7.26
C PHE A 110 14.75 -1.94 -8.48
N ILE A 111 15.70 -1.02 -8.64
CA ILE A 111 15.78 -0.15 -9.83
C ILE A 111 15.98 -0.99 -11.09
N ARG A 112 16.83 -2.04 -11.04
CA ARG A 112 17.01 -2.97 -12.16
C ARG A 112 15.71 -3.69 -12.51
N PHE A 113 14.97 -4.15 -11.51
CA PHE A 113 13.65 -4.74 -11.71
C PHE A 113 12.69 -3.77 -12.41
N LEU A 114 12.59 -2.51 -11.93
CA LEU A 114 11.73 -1.49 -12.54
C LEU A 114 12.07 -1.25 -14.02
N LYS A 115 13.35 -1.19 -14.33
CA LYS A 115 13.82 -1.06 -15.72
C LYS A 115 13.46 -2.27 -16.57
N ASN A 116 13.63 -3.49 -16.04
CA ASN A 116 13.33 -4.73 -16.76
C ASN A 116 11.83 -4.90 -17.07
N VAL A 117 10.96 -4.44 -16.18
CA VAL A 117 9.51 -4.47 -16.40
C VAL A 117 9.00 -3.22 -17.13
N HIS A 118 9.89 -2.30 -17.53
CA HIS A 118 9.54 -1.02 -18.15
C HIS A 118 8.51 -0.23 -17.34
N ALA A 119 8.68 -0.18 -16.01
CA ALA A 119 7.76 0.54 -15.12
C ALA A 119 7.66 2.01 -15.53
N SER A 120 6.44 2.53 -15.64
CA SER A 120 6.16 3.94 -15.90
C SER A 120 6.08 4.77 -14.61
N GLY A 121 5.81 4.13 -13.47
CA GLY A 121 5.79 4.76 -12.17
C GLY A 121 5.63 3.77 -11.02
N VAL A 122 5.84 4.24 -9.79
CA VAL A 122 5.83 3.44 -8.57
C VAL A 122 4.91 4.04 -7.51
N ILE A 123 4.07 3.20 -6.90
CA ILE A 123 3.34 3.51 -5.65
C ILE A 123 4.00 2.71 -4.53
N THR A 124 4.45 3.37 -3.46
CA THR A 124 5.02 2.68 -2.30
C THR A 124 4.05 2.68 -1.12
N LEU A 125 3.79 1.49 -0.53
CA LEU A 125 3.05 1.36 0.74
C LEU A 125 4.00 1.14 1.93
N SER A 126 5.30 1.25 1.71
CA SER A 126 6.36 0.94 2.68
C SER A 126 7.15 2.19 3.05
N ALA A 127 7.74 2.19 4.24
CA ALA A 127 8.64 3.25 4.69
C ALA A 127 9.99 3.18 3.96
N PHE A 128 10.14 3.98 2.92
CA PHE A 128 11.39 4.11 2.18
C PHE A 128 12.27 5.22 2.79
N PRO A 129 13.61 5.02 2.91
CA PRO A 129 14.55 6.11 3.16
C PRO A 129 14.46 7.17 2.06
N ALA A 130 14.66 8.45 2.41
CA ALA A 130 14.57 9.56 1.45
C ALA A 130 15.52 9.39 0.26
N GLU A 131 16.75 8.96 0.53
CA GLU A 131 17.77 8.67 -0.49
C GLU A 131 17.36 7.54 -1.45
N SER A 132 16.63 6.52 -0.95
CA SER A 132 16.08 5.45 -1.78
C SER A 132 14.95 5.95 -2.67
N LEU A 133 14.05 6.78 -2.13
CA LEU A 133 12.99 7.45 -2.91
C LEU A 133 13.59 8.35 -4.00
N ASP A 134 14.63 9.12 -3.67
CA ASP A 134 15.34 9.95 -4.64
C ASP A 134 16.02 9.12 -5.73
N ALA A 135 16.61 7.98 -5.38
CA ALA A 135 17.23 7.08 -6.35
C ALA A 135 16.20 6.48 -7.32
N VAL A 136 15.04 6.05 -6.83
CA VAL A 136 13.95 5.53 -7.65
C VAL A 136 13.34 6.63 -8.51
N SER A 137 13.12 7.83 -7.97
CA SER A 137 12.49 8.95 -8.69
C SER A 137 13.33 9.53 -9.82
N ARG A 138 14.64 9.24 -9.85
CA ARG A 138 15.49 9.54 -11.03
C ARG A 138 15.23 8.62 -12.22
N VAL A 139 14.51 7.52 -12.01
CA VAL A 139 14.21 6.51 -13.05
C VAL A 139 12.76 6.57 -13.46
N VAL A 140 11.85 6.62 -12.48
CA VAL A 140 10.40 6.69 -12.69
C VAL A 140 9.76 7.54 -11.59
N PRO A 141 8.63 8.24 -11.84
CA PRO A 141 7.90 8.96 -10.81
C PRO A 141 7.44 8.03 -9.68
N VAL A 142 7.39 8.58 -8.46
CA VAL A 142 7.05 7.84 -7.24
C VAL A 142 5.96 8.58 -6.48
N VAL A 143 4.94 7.86 -6.03
CA VAL A 143 3.92 8.34 -5.07
C VAL A 143 3.99 7.46 -3.82
N GLN A 144 4.06 8.09 -2.64
CA GLN A 144 3.99 7.39 -1.37
C GLN A 144 2.52 7.27 -0.95
N CYS A 145 2.10 6.10 -0.48
CA CYS A 145 0.72 5.86 -0.07
C CYS A 145 0.68 5.20 1.30
N CYS A 146 -0.19 5.68 2.19
CA CYS A 146 -0.39 5.24 3.56
C CYS A 146 0.78 5.50 4.51
N GLU A 147 1.98 5.33 4.03
CA GLU A 147 3.24 5.65 4.73
C GLU A 147 4.04 6.64 3.90
N TYR A 148 4.71 7.58 4.55
CA TYR A 148 5.52 8.58 3.88
C TYR A 148 6.78 8.92 4.67
N ASN A 149 7.77 9.44 3.97
CA ASN A 149 8.98 9.97 4.59
C ASN A 149 8.90 11.51 4.55
N PRO A 150 8.85 12.21 5.71
CA PRO A 150 8.75 13.66 5.75
C PRO A 150 9.97 14.40 5.20
N GLN A 151 11.10 13.72 5.04
CA GLN A 151 12.33 14.28 4.45
C GLN A 151 12.39 14.08 2.93
N ALA A 152 11.48 13.29 2.37
CA ALA A 152 11.41 13.04 0.93
C ALA A 152 10.57 14.11 0.21
N LYS A 153 10.88 14.33 -1.08
CA LYS A 153 10.19 15.33 -1.91
C LYS A 153 9.02 14.72 -2.70
N GLN A 154 8.95 13.40 -2.76
CA GLN A 154 7.94 12.68 -3.52
C GLN A 154 6.56 12.87 -2.90
N PRO A 155 5.52 13.14 -3.71
CA PRO A 155 4.16 13.36 -3.22
C PRO A 155 3.61 12.13 -2.51
N TYR A 156 2.61 12.37 -1.64
CA TYR A 156 2.01 11.30 -0.88
C TYR A 156 0.48 11.41 -0.77
N VAL A 157 -0.16 10.26 -0.54
CA VAL A 157 -1.57 10.12 -0.19
C VAL A 157 -1.68 9.35 1.12
N ILE A 158 -2.14 10.01 2.18
CA ILE A 158 -2.20 9.44 3.54
C ILE A 158 -3.53 9.79 4.22
N VAL A 159 -3.74 9.27 5.42
CA VAL A 159 -4.73 9.80 6.37
C VAL A 159 -4.03 10.65 7.43
N ASP A 160 -4.78 11.52 8.09
CA ASP A 160 -4.27 12.22 9.27
C ASP A 160 -4.17 11.27 10.46
N ASN A 161 -2.99 10.66 10.60
CA ASN A 161 -2.70 9.69 11.66
C ASN A 161 -2.67 10.34 13.05
N TYR A 162 -2.26 11.62 13.13
CA TYR A 162 -2.18 12.36 14.38
C TYR A 162 -3.60 12.67 14.92
N GLU A 163 -4.42 13.36 14.14
CA GLU A 163 -5.79 13.72 14.54
C GLU A 163 -6.64 12.48 14.79
N SER A 164 -6.49 11.45 13.96
CA SER A 164 -7.21 10.19 14.13
C SER A 164 -6.87 9.48 15.46
N ALA A 165 -5.60 9.45 15.83
CA ALA A 165 -5.16 8.84 17.08
C ALA A 165 -5.54 9.69 18.30
N LYS A 166 -5.51 11.02 18.17
CA LYS A 166 -5.98 11.96 19.17
C LYS A 166 -7.47 11.72 19.46
N LEU A 167 -8.31 11.70 18.43
CA LEU A 167 -9.74 11.42 18.53
C LEU A 167 -10.03 10.07 19.21
N ALA A 168 -9.32 9.01 18.80
CA ALA A 168 -9.49 7.68 19.40
C ALA A 168 -9.16 7.67 20.90
N THR A 169 -8.13 8.42 21.31
CA THR A 169 -7.73 8.53 22.70
C THR A 169 -8.72 9.39 23.51
N GLU A 170 -9.16 10.51 22.95
CA GLU A 170 -10.18 11.38 23.55
C GLU A 170 -11.50 10.64 23.77
N TYR A 171 -11.89 9.78 22.83
CA TYR A 171 -13.07 8.92 23.00
C TYR A 171 -12.94 7.99 24.22
N LEU A 172 -11.77 7.37 24.44
CA LEU A 172 -11.53 6.54 25.62
C LEU A 172 -11.57 7.36 26.91
N ILE A 173 -10.98 8.55 26.91
CA ILE A 173 -10.97 9.48 28.05
C ILE A 173 -12.40 9.91 28.41
N THR A 174 -13.17 10.33 27.41
CA THR A 174 -14.57 10.76 27.60
C THR A 174 -15.51 9.62 28.01
N SER A 175 -15.15 8.38 27.65
CA SER A 175 -15.83 7.15 28.12
C SER A 175 -15.49 6.80 29.58
N GLY A 176 -14.71 7.63 30.27
CA GLY A 176 -14.37 7.46 31.69
C GLY A 176 -13.10 6.62 31.92
N ARG A 177 -12.37 6.21 30.90
CA ARG A 177 -11.13 5.45 31.05
C ARG A 177 -9.99 6.34 31.54
N ARG A 178 -9.14 5.80 32.42
CA ARG A 178 -8.06 6.55 33.07
C ARG A 178 -6.70 5.87 33.00
N LYS A 179 -6.67 4.57 32.72
CA LYS A 179 -5.46 3.75 32.58
C LYS A 179 -5.35 3.25 31.14
N ILE A 180 -5.21 4.19 30.23
CA ILE A 180 -5.23 3.90 28.79
C ILE A 180 -3.83 3.48 28.32
N ALA A 181 -3.67 2.24 27.86
CA ALA A 181 -2.44 1.78 27.24
C ALA A 181 -2.44 2.07 25.73
N PHE A 182 -1.29 2.38 25.17
CA PHE A 182 -1.09 2.50 23.74
C PHE A 182 -0.17 1.40 23.21
N LEU A 183 -0.73 0.51 22.40
CA LEU A 183 -0.03 -0.59 21.76
C LEU A 183 0.37 -0.18 20.34
N ASN A 184 1.62 0.26 20.18
CA ASN A 184 2.14 0.86 18.95
C ASN A 184 3.06 -0.05 18.15
N GLY A 185 3.10 0.13 16.83
CA GLY A 185 4.04 -0.49 15.91
C GLY A 185 5.42 0.21 15.89
N PRO A 186 6.37 -0.27 15.06
CA PRO A 186 7.72 0.29 15.00
C PRO A 186 7.73 1.79 14.65
N LEU A 187 8.47 2.59 15.42
CA LEU A 187 8.63 4.05 15.18
C LEU A 187 9.40 4.39 13.90
N SER A 188 9.89 3.40 13.22
CA SER A 188 10.46 3.57 11.88
C SER A 188 9.41 3.85 10.79
N TYR A 189 8.12 3.68 11.14
CA TYR A 189 7.00 4.14 10.33
C TYR A 189 6.52 5.50 10.83
N GLN A 190 6.35 6.46 9.92
CA GLN A 190 5.90 7.81 10.27
C GLN A 190 4.50 7.79 10.89
N MET A 191 3.60 6.94 10.35
CA MET A 191 2.26 6.75 10.93
C MET A 191 2.29 6.34 12.41
N ALA A 192 3.26 5.51 12.82
CA ALA A 192 3.41 5.10 14.22
C ALA A 192 3.88 6.25 15.11
N ALA A 193 4.75 7.10 14.60
CA ALA A 193 5.21 8.32 15.29
C ALA A 193 4.05 9.33 15.44
N ASP A 194 3.26 9.55 14.38
CA ASP A 194 2.13 10.46 14.39
C ASP A 194 1.00 9.98 15.33
N ARG A 195 0.66 8.68 15.30
CA ARG A 195 -0.33 8.09 16.21
C ARG A 195 0.12 8.19 17.67
N ARG A 196 1.44 7.98 17.93
CA ARG A 196 2.00 8.20 19.26
C ARG A 196 1.82 9.63 19.73
N ARG A 197 2.11 10.60 18.87
CA ARG A 197 1.96 12.02 19.19
C ARG A 197 0.51 12.36 19.52
N GLY A 198 -0.45 11.92 18.68
CA GLY A 198 -1.89 12.12 18.91
C GLY A 198 -2.36 11.53 20.23
N TYR A 199 -1.97 10.28 20.55
CA TYR A 199 -2.25 9.66 21.85
C TYR A 199 -1.68 10.47 23.03
N THR A 200 -0.42 10.89 22.92
CA THR A 200 0.28 11.62 23.96
C THR A 200 -0.37 12.97 24.25
N ASP A 201 -0.72 13.70 23.19
CA ASP A 201 -1.27 15.06 23.31
C ASP A 201 -2.72 15.02 23.82
N ALA A 202 -3.54 14.03 23.43
CA ALA A 202 -4.87 13.82 24.02
C ALA A 202 -4.82 13.60 25.53
N LEU A 203 -3.86 12.79 26.02
CA LEU A 203 -3.69 12.59 27.48
C LEU A 203 -3.24 13.87 28.18
N LYS A 204 -2.29 14.61 27.62
CA LYS A 204 -1.81 15.89 28.19
C LYS A 204 -2.94 16.93 28.26
N GLU A 205 -3.70 17.10 27.20
CA GLU A 205 -4.82 18.05 27.16
C GLU A 205 -5.92 17.71 28.18
N ALA A 206 -6.09 16.42 28.47
CA ALA A 206 -6.99 15.93 29.53
C ALA A 206 -6.38 16.02 30.95
N GLY A 207 -5.15 16.54 31.10
CA GLY A 207 -4.46 16.61 32.41
C GLY A 207 -4.07 15.23 32.95
N MET A 208 -3.95 14.21 32.11
CA MET A 208 -3.63 12.85 32.54
C MET A 208 -2.11 12.61 32.51
N GLU A 209 -1.61 11.91 33.53
CA GLU A 209 -0.20 11.50 33.60
C GLU A 209 0.12 10.45 32.53
N ILE A 210 1.19 10.68 31.77
CA ILE A 210 1.70 9.72 30.79
C ILE A 210 2.74 8.82 31.46
N LYS A 211 2.32 7.60 31.82
CA LYS A 211 3.20 6.64 32.46
C LYS A 211 3.90 5.78 31.41
N PRO A 212 5.23 5.62 31.47
CA PRO A 212 6.00 4.85 30.48
C PRO A 212 5.52 3.40 30.30
N GLU A 213 5.01 2.77 31.36
CA GLU A 213 4.52 1.39 31.33
C GLU A 213 3.26 1.21 30.46
N TYR A 214 2.46 2.29 30.27
CA TYR A 214 1.28 2.27 29.40
C TYR A 214 1.62 2.48 27.92
N TYR A 215 2.87 2.76 27.62
CA TYR A 215 3.37 2.86 26.26
C TYR A 215 4.04 1.56 25.83
N ILE A 216 3.34 0.75 25.05
CA ILE A 216 3.81 -0.58 24.63
C ILE A 216 4.29 -0.49 23.18
N GLN A 217 5.60 -0.43 23.00
CA GLN A 217 6.25 -0.34 21.70
C GLN A 217 6.60 -1.71 21.15
N LEU A 218 6.04 -2.09 20.00
CA LEU A 218 6.40 -3.31 19.29
C LEU A 218 7.53 -3.07 18.29
N SER A 219 8.34 -4.10 18.08
CA SER A 219 9.41 -4.11 17.06
C SER A 219 8.96 -4.59 15.68
N GLY A 220 7.69 -4.98 15.53
CA GLY A 220 7.09 -5.48 14.28
C GLY A 220 5.58 -5.29 14.26
N THR A 221 4.95 -5.77 13.20
CA THR A 221 3.51 -5.55 12.92
C THR A 221 2.68 -6.84 12.98
N SER A 222 3.23 -7.96 13.48
CA SER A 222 2.53 -9.24 13.50
C SER A 222 1.60 -9.41 14.70
N PHE A 223 0.54 -10.20 14.50
CA PHE A 223 -0.37 -10.62 15.54
C PHE A 223 0.33 -11.34 16.70
N ASP A 224 1.24 -12.25 16.39
CA ASP A 224 1.94 -13.06 17.39
C ASP A 224 2.81 -12.23 18.32
N LEU A 225 3.52 -11.25 17.75
CA LEU A 225 4.35 -10.32 18.54
C LEU A 225 3.47 -9.48 19.49
N ALA A 226 2.34 -8.97 19.01
CA ALA A 226 1.39 -8.24 19.84
C ALA A 226 0.81 -9.14 20.95
N SER A 227 0.39 -10.37 20.60
CA SER A 227 -0.17 -11.36 21.53
C SER A 227 0.84 -11.71 22.64
N ILE A 228 2.07 -12.07 22.28
CA ILE A 228 3.12 -12.40 23.27
C ILE A 228 3.43 -11.20 24.18
N THR A 229 3.49 -9.99 23.62
CA THR A 229 3.81 -8.78 24.38
C THR A 229 2.71 -8.43 25.37
N ILE A 230 1.44 -8.44 24.94
CA ILE A 230 0.29 -8.19 25.82
C ILE A 230 0.16 -9.27 26.86
N ALA A 231 0.35 -10.55 26.48
CA ALA A 231 0.33 -11.66 27.42
C ALA A 231 1.30 -11.42 28.59
N LYS A 232 2.58 -11.17 28.26
CA LYS A 232 3.63 -10.89 29.27
C LYS A 232 3.29 -9.69 30.16
N LYS A 233 2.75 -8.61 29.58
CA LYS A 233 2.34 -7.42 30.33
C LYS A 233 1.22 -7.74 31.33
N LEU A 234 0.15 -8.39 30.88
CA LEU A 234 -0.96 -8.75 31.76
C LEU A 234 -0.54 -9.74 32.87
N ASP A 235 0.34 -10.71 32.55
CA ASP A 235 0.88 -11.67 33.52
C ASP A 235 1.80 -11.01 34.57
N SER A 236 2.42 -9.85 34.25
CA SER A 236 3.23 -9.07 35.19
C SER A 236 2.39 -8.15 36.11
N GLY A 237 1.06 -8.24 36.11
CA GLY A 237 0.19 -7.41 36.92
C GLY A 237 -0.12 -6.04 36.31
N PHE A 238 0.20 -5.82 35.02
CA PHE A 238 -0.21 -4.61 34.30
C PHE A 238 -1.72 -4.62 34.07
N MET A 239 -2.41 -3.59 34.57
CA MET A 239 -3.87 -3.54 34.56
C MET A 239 -4.38 -2.23 33.93
N PRO A 240 -4.43 -2.14 32.60
CA PRO A 240 -5.07 -1.01 31.93
C PRO A 240 -6.59 -1.14 32.02
N ASP A 241 -7.32 -0.03 31.98
CA ASP A 241 -8.79 -0.01 31.82
C ASP A 241 -9.20 0.22 30.36
N ALA A 242 -8.23 0.59 29.51
CA ALA A 242 -8.39 0.64 28.07
C ALA A 242 -7.08 0.39 27.33
N ILE A 243 -7.18 -0.11 26.09
CA ILE A 243 -6.06 -0.26 25.15
C ILE A 243 -6.45 0.43 23.85
N PHE A 244 -5.69 1.46 23.48
CA PHE A 244 -5.67 1.94 22.10
C PHE A 244 -4.58 1.21 21.34
N ALA A 245 -4.95 0.43 20.35
CA ALA A 245 -4.05 -0.34 19.51
C ALA A 245 -3.88 0.36 18.14
N ALA A 246 -2.64 0.56 17.73
CA ALA A 246 -2.32 1.25 16.48
C ALA A 246 -2.71 0.45 15.20
N SER A 247 -3.31 -0.73 15.34
CA SER A 247 -3.94 -1.48 14.26
C SER A 247 -5.00 -2.44 14.80
N ASP A 248 -5.95 -2.86 13.96
CA ASP A 248 -6.97 -3.86 14.34
C ASP A 248 -6.36 -5.23 14.66
N ILE A 249 -5.24 -5.58 14.03
CA ILE A 249 -4.50 -6.81 14.32
C ILE A 249 -3.98 -6.78 15.77
N PHE A 250 -3.45 -5.66 16.21
CA PHE A 250 -2.99 -5.48 17.59
C PHE A 250 -4.17 -5.46 18.57
N ALA A 251 -5.27 -4.82 18.19
CA ALA A 251 -6.51 -4.81 19.00
C ALA A 251 -7.06 -6.23 19.16
N ALA A 252 -7.10 -7.03 18.10
CA ALA A 252 -7.52 -8.43 18.14
C ALA A 252 -6.62 -9.28 19.05
N ALA A 253 -5.31 -9.07 19.01
CA ALA A 253 -4.36 -9.74 19.90
C ALA A 253 -4.58 -9.34 21.36
N ALA A 254 -4.80 -8.05 21.63
CA ALA A 254 -5.10 -7.55 22.98
C ALA A 254 -6.40 -8.13 23.54
N ILE A 255 -7.48 -8.14 22.76
CA ILE A 255 -8.76 -8.75 23.13
C ILE A 255 -8.58 -10.24 23.47
N LYS A 256 -7.95 -11.00 22.57
CA LYS A 256 -7.72 -12.44 22.77
C LYS A 256 -6.97 -12.73 24.07
N GLU A 257 -5.86 -12.02 24.32
CA GLU A 257 -5.04 -12.28 25.49
C GLU A 257 -5.66 -11.78 26.80
N ALA A 258 -6.44 -10.69 26.75
CA ALA A 258 -7.22 -10.21 27.91
C ALA A 258 -8.34 -11.22 28.26
N MET A 259 -9.14 -11.64 27.28
CA MET A 259 -10.23 -12.60 27.50
C MET A 259 -9.73 -13.95 28.00
N LYS A 260 -8.59 -14.44 27.48
CA LYS A 260 -7.93 -15.68 27.94
C LYS A 260 -7.59 -15.63 29.43
N ARG A 261 -7.38 -14.44 30.00
CA ARG A 261 -7.08 -14.20 31.41
C ARG A 261 -8.31 -13.83 32.24
N GLY A 262 -9.50 -13.95 31.66
CA GLY A 262 -10.77 -13.72 32.35
C GLY A 262 -11.24 -12.27 32.33
N TYR A 263 -10.53 -11.33 31.71
CA TYR A 263 -11.01 -9.96 31.56
C TYR A 263 -12.22 -9.88 30.63
N GLN A 264 -13.21 -9.10 31.01
CA GLN A 264 -14.39 -8.83 30.20
C GLN A 264 -14.18 -7.58 29.35
N ILE A 265 -14.36 -7.71 28.03
CA ILE A 265 -14.31 -6.60 27.11
C ILE A 265 -15.75 -6.19 26.74
N PRO A 266 -16.13 -4.92 26.90
CA PRO A 266 -15.35 -3.75 27.30
C PRO A 266 -15.40 -3.41 28.80
N LYS A 267 -16.04 -4.24 29.65
CA LYS A 267 -16.30 -3.92 31.04
C LYS A 267 -15.01 -3.60 31.81
N ASP A 268 -14.07 -4.52 31.80
CA ASP A 268 -12.80 -4.39 32.52
C ASP A 268 -11.79 -3.60 31.69
N ILE A 269 -11.66 -3.94 30.38
CA ILE A 269 -10.74 -3.30 29.44
C ILE A 269 -11.51 -2.93 28.17
N ALA A 270 -11.59 -1.65 27.83
CA ALA A 270 -12.07 -1.20 26.53
C ALA A 270 -10.95 -1.28 25.49
N VAL A 271 -11.27 -1.64 24.24
CA VAL A 271 -10.26 -1.75 23.19
C VAL A 271 -10.67 -0.98 21.96
N VAL A 272 -9.77 -0.12 21.46
CA VAL A 272 -9.91 0.62 20.20
C VAL A 272 -8.81 0.18 19.27
N GLY A 273 -9.15 -0.12 18.01
CA GLY A 273 -8.24 -0.43 16.92
C GLY A 273 -8.03 0.73 15.96
N PHE A 274 -7.38 0.41 14.84
CA PHE A 274 -7.12 1.34 13.74
C PHE A 274 -7.07 0.58 12.42
N SER A 275 -7.76 1.01 11.42
CA SER A 275 -7.86 0.63 10.00
C SER A 275 -9.28 0.27 9.54
N ASN A 276 -10.14 -0.24 10.40
CA ASN A 276 -11.43 -0.85 10.06
C ASN A 276 -11.28 -2.02 9.07
N SER A 277 -10.24 -2.81 9.25
CA SER A 277 -9.98 -4.01 8.45
C SER A 277 -10.98 -5.12 8.80
N LEU A 278 -11.10 -6.13 7.94
CA LEU A 278 -12.03 -7.25 8.12
C LEU A 278 -11.91 -7.92 9.51
N ILE A 279 -10.70 -7.97 10.08
CA ILE A 279 -10.48 -8.54 11.41
C ILE A 279 -11.28 -7.83 12.50
N SER A 280 -11.55 -6.52 12.35
CA SER A 280 -12.34 -5.76 13.31
C SER A 280 -13.80 -6.20 13.43
N LEU A 281 -14.31 -6.85 12.37
CA LEU A 281 -15.66 -7.43 12.32
C LEU A 281 -15.69 -8.90 12.74
N MET A 282 -14.56 -9.61 12.58
CA MET A 282 -14.47 -11.06 12.83
C MET A 282 -14.16 -11.41 14.28
N THR A 283 -13.74 -10.44 15.10
CA THR A 283 -13.52 -10.65 16.53
C THR A 283 -14.82 -10.66 17.31
N SER A 284 -14.80 -11.30 18.49
CA SER A 284 -15.87 -11.21 19.47
C SER A 284 -15.28 -10.81 20.82
N PRO A 285 -15.60 -9.58 21.30
CA PRO A 285 -16.44 -8.54 20.68
C PRO A 285 -15.83 -7.91 19.42
N THR A 286 -16.71 -7.35 18.57
CA THR A 286 -16.31 -6.58 17.38
C THR A 286 -15.58 -5.29 17.80
N ILE A 287 -14.53 -4.89 17.04
CA ILE A 287 -13.60 -3.83 17.43
C ILE A 287 -14.12 -2.44 17.03
N THR A 288 -14.23 -1.53 18.01
CA THR A 288 -14.30 -0.09 17.80
C THR A 288 -12.98 0.37 17.19
N THR A 289 -13.01 1.11 16.06
CA THR A 289 -11.81 1.38 15.29
C THR A 289 -11.88 2.71 14.54
N VAL A 290 -10.73 3.28 14.24
CA VAL A 290 -10.60 4.34 13.23
C VAL A 290 -10.70 3.71 11.86
N SER A 291 -11.68 4.11 11.07
CA SER A 291 -11.87 3.65 9.70
C SER A 291 -11.06 4.49 8.72
N GLN A 292 -10.12 3.86 8.04
CA GLN A 292 -9.37 4.48 6.95
C GLN A 292 -10.10 4.22 5.61
N PRO A 293 -10.16 5.19 4.70
CA PRO A 293 -10.75 5.00 3.38
C PRO A 293 -9.75 4.26 2.47
N SER A 294 -9.45 2.98 2.80
CA SER A 294 -8.35 2.21 2.21
C SER A 294 -8.45 2.10 0.68
N TYR A 295 -9.63 1.82 0.14
CA TYR A 295 -9.85 1.80 -1.31
C TYR A 295 -9.53 3.18 -1.94
N LYS A 296 -10.00 4.26 -1.33
CA LYS A 296 -9.73 5.63 -1.79
C LYS A 296 -8.24 5.98 -1.74
N LEU A 297 -7.50 5.51 -0.73
CA LEU A 297 -6.06 5.72 -0.64
C LEU A 297 -5.34 5.16 -1.86
N GLY A 298 -5.62 3.89 -2.21
CA GLY A 298 -5.05 3.25 -3.39
C GLY A 298 -5.45 3.94 -4.69
N ARG A 299 -6.74 4.27 -4.83
CA ARG A 299 -7.27 4.96 -6.00
C ARG A 299 -6.62 6.33 -6.19
N CYS A 300 -6.61 7.18 -5.18
CA CYS A 300 -6.00 8.52 -5.26
C CYS A 300 -4.48 8.45 -5.53
N ALA A 301 -3.77 7.45 -4.99
CA ALA A 301 -2.35 7.27 -5.27
C ALA A 301 -2.11 6.91 -6.74
N CYS A 302 -2.97 6.06 -7.32
CA CYS A 302 -2.90 5.70 -8.73
C CYS A 302 -3.23 6.90 -9.63
N ASP A 303 -4.31 7.63 -9.35
CA ASP A 303 -4.70 8.83 -10.10
C ASP A 303 -3.60 9.90 -10.05
N MET A 304 -3.02 10.12 -8.86
CA MET A 304 -1.90 11.05 -8.67
C MET A 304 -0.69 10.64 -9.50
N LEU A 305 -0.31 9.36 -9.46
CA LEU A 305 0.82 8.85 -10.23
C LEU A 305 0.58 8.96 -11.74
N HIS A 306 -0.62 8.60 -12.21
CA HIS A 306 -1.00 8.75 -13.61
C HIS A 306 -0.89 10.20 -14.08
N ASN A 307 -1.36 11.15 -13.27
CA ASN A 307 -1.25 12.58 -13.58
C ASN A 307 0.21 13.04 -13.70
N ILE A 308 1.12 12.52 -12.86
CA ILE A 308 2.56 12.82 -12.95
C ILE A 308 3.17 12.23 -14.23
N ILE A 309 2.77 11.00 -14.60
CA ILE A 309 3.27 10.33 -15.81
C ILE A 309 2.85 11.09 -17.07
N THR A 310 1.59 11.52 -17.13
CA THR A 310 1.01 12.17 -18.32
C THR A 310 1.34 13.65 -18.41
N ASN A 311 1.58 14.32 -17.28
CA ASN A 311 1.86 15.76 -17.20
C ASN A 311 3.03 16.04 -16.25
N PRO A 312 4.28 15.82 -16.70
CA PRO A 312 5.49 15.94 -15.84
C PRO A 312 5.70 17.34 -15.20
N ASP A 313 5.16 18.38 -15.79
CA ASP A 313 5.27 19.77 -15.31
C ASP A 313 4.17 20.14 -14.29
N LEU A 314 3.21 19.25 -14.04
CA LEU A 314 2.12 19.49 -13.11
C LEU A 314 2.65 19.50 -11.68
N LYS A 315 2.37 20.58 -10.94
CA LYS A 315 2.58 20.59 -9.49
C LYS A 315 1.51 19.73 -8.82
N ILE A 316 1.95 18.73 -8.12
CA ILE A 316 1.08 17.79 -7.40
C ILE A 316 1.13 18.13 -5.91
N ASP A 317 -0.03 18.39 -5.32
CA ASP A 317 -0.19 18.56 -3.88
C ASP A 317 -0.34 17.19 -3.19
N ASN A 318 0.11 17.15 -1.92
CA ASN A 318 -0.10 15.97 -1.09
C ASN A 318 -1.57 15.82 -0.72
N HIS A 319 -2.07 14.59 -0.68
CA HIS A 319 -3.44 14.31 -0.30
C HIS A 319 -3.52 13.70 1.10
N ILE A 320 -4.31 14.33 1.97
CA ILE A 320 -4.62 13.82 3.31
C ILE A 320 -6.12 13.51 3.36
N LEU A 321 -6.48 12.23 3.41
CA LEU A 321 -7.86 11.78 3.42
C LEU A 321 -8.41 11.73 4.85
N LYS A 322 -9.69 12.03 5.01
CA LYS A 322 -10.37 11.97 6.30
C LYS A 322 -10.66 10.52 6.70
N THR A 323 -10.54 10.25 7.98
CA THR A 323 -10.95 9.00 8.63
C THR A 323 -12.31 9.16 9.28
N GLU A 324 -12.94 8.03 9.63
CA GLU A 324 -14.18 7.97 10.42
C GLU A 324 -13.92 7.17 11.69
N PHE A 325 -14.67 7.46 12.76
CA PHE A 325 -14.58 6.69 13.99
C PHE A 325 -15.80 5.78 14.11
N VAL A 326 -15.58 4.47 14.13
CA VAL A 326 -16.62 3.44 14.12
C VAL A 326 -16.72 2.78 15.49
N ILE A 327 -17.80 3.05 16.22
CA ILE A 327 -18.04 2.50 17.57
C ILE A 327 -18.71 1.13 17.45
N ARG A 328 -18.10 0.12 18.13
CA ARG A 328 -18.58 -1.27 18.19
C ARG A 328 -18.55 -1.82 19.62
N GLU A 329 -18.67 -3.14 19.74
CA GLU A 329 -18.84 -3.83 21.04
C GLU A 329 -17.62 -3.73 21.95
N SER A 330 -16.40 -3.57 21.44
CA SER A 330 -15.16 -3.54 22.25
C SER A 330 -15.01 -2.30 23.14
N THR A 331 -15.91 -1.30 22.98
CA THR A 331 -15.98 -0.13 23.86
C THR A 331 -17.39 0.15 24.39
N ARG A 332 -18.41 -0.47 23.82
CA ARG A 332 -19.82 -0.21 24.13
C ARG A 332 -20.30 -1.19 25.17
N LEU A 333 -20.57 -0.71 26.41
CA LEU A 333 -21.27 -1.51 27.39
C LEU A 333 -22.70 -1.80 26.89
N LYS A 334 -23.08 -3.08 26.82
CA LYS A 334 -24.48 -3.44 26.62
C LYS A 334 -25.23 -2.98 27.90
N LEU A 335 -26.12 -2.01 27.75
CA LEU A 335 -27.08 -1.70 28.83
C LEU A 335 -27.83 -3.00 29.11
N SER A 336 -27.77 -3.46 30.34
CA SER A 336 -28.60 -4.59 30.77
C SER A 336 -30.07 -4.17 30.71
N LYS A 337 -30.97 -5.13 30.47
CA LYS A 337 -32.42 -4.82 30.53
C LYS A 337 -32.87 -4.24 31.88
N ASN A 338 -32.02 -4.34 32.91
CA ASN A 338 -32.27 -3.80 34.25
C ASN A 338 -31.83 -2.33 34.41
N ASP A 339 -31.02 -1.78 33.51
CA ASP A 339 -30.56 -0.38 33.54
C ASP A 339 -31.57 0.58 32.89
N LEU A 340 -32.68 0.04 32.36
CA LEU A 340 -33.77 0.79 31.71
C LEU A 340 -35.04 0.86 32.58
N ARG A 341 -34.92 0.58 33.91
CA ARG A 341 -36.04 0.71 34.87
C ARG A 341 -35.83 1.85 35.84
#